data_c78cccd581b0763fff5d53c9eeaf6907
#
_entry.id   c78cccd581b0763fff5d53c9eeaf6907
#
_cell.length_a   1.000
_cell.length_b   1.000
_cell.length_c   1.000
_cell.angle_alpha   90.00
_cell.angle_beta   90.00
_cell.angle_gamma   90.00
#
_symmetry.space_group_name_H-M   'P 1'
#
loop_
_entity.id
_entity.type
_entity.pdbx_description
1 polymer ?
#
loop_
_entity_poly.entity_id
_entity_poly.type
_entity_poly.pdbx_seq_one_letter_code
_entity_poly.pdbx_strand_id
1 'polypeptide(L)'
;MQESPAAPRSPCAEDAPAARLLSPRRKTTQATTLPGLAHEQLEHFHIDPASPVGQPLLRLAERLYHVNDDLTDLWEVTLRELGRLPRSDRLALFNAKKFLAFQLAKLLDNLQNPTRAVHQSLGHSTATTLAKGPYPTFDNVAAIFSANPVITRTATYIFACTEWIDDAFQGREFLHEIYSRLLNPTSISLANHIVDIEAGAMSADYMAWNFNSGMAAIDGALSHLVGYEDVVLSSRNVYGGTYQLLHDWYAKKSNLNVAVEFFDGATSADFERALADAKTKHAARLARGREIYVLLESPCNPHGVFLDVPAICRAAHAAGLTVMLDATVGTPFLVRPLQRPDPAERPDYVIHSYTKDLTGSGNTTAGCVIGRNADMFKVKGEPGWEHTMFWNVYYIKGAFLDADKAFEVLSGMKTLEMRMLKKCINTLILARWLASHPQVHVSGPASPRDPNHEICARLSYLGLPSPLFTIDFESAGLDRMTFERFFDSLSPMFGHQVTLGQGNTVVLCPALTSHSELSPDALRAAGIAPTTIRIAVGDEDPRELIRDFLATARLAIDADVPGFTGKFLAGPAVDQLVDDTYVDIHRRHTAAQPRFADICRD
;
A
#
# COMPACT_ATOMS: atom_id res chain seq x y z
N MET A 1 -54.21 -7.82 -20.12
CA MET A 1 -52.87 -7.26 -19.90
C MET A 1 -52.17 -8.20 -18.92
N GLN A 2 -51.29 -9.02 -19.43
CA GLN A 2 -50.54 -9.98 -18.64
C GLN A 2 -49.39 -9.22 -18.00
N GLU A 3 -49.27 -9.28 -16.69
CA GLU A 3 -48.10 -8.78 -15.96
C GLU A 3 -46.86 -9.58 -16.35
N SER A 4 -45.84 -8.86 -16.78
CA SER A 4 -44.53 -9.41 -17.09
C SER A 4 -43.87 -9.83 -15.76
N PRO A 5 -43.25 -11.01 -15.66
CA PRO A 5 -42.55 -11.39 -14.44
C PRO A 5 -41.37 -10.48 -14.18
N ALA A 6 -41.26 -9.98 -12.96
CA ALA A 6 -40.13 -9.18 -12.51
C ALA A 6 -38.81 -9.93 -12.75
N ALA A 7 -37.86 -9.25 -13.34
CA ALA A 7 -36.53 -9.78 -13.56
C ALA A 7 -35.87 -10.19 -12.21
N PRO A 8 -35.09 -11.27 -12.17
CA PRO A 8 -34.42 -11.68 -10.95
C PRO A 8 -33.43 -10.60 -10.53
N ARG A 9 -33.53 -10.18 -9.27
CA ARG A 9 -32.58 -9.24 -8.66
C ARG A 9 -31.16 -9.82 -8.75
N SER A 10 -30.23 -8.99 -9.19
CA SER A 10 -28.80 -9.32 -9.29
C SER A 10 -28.25 -9.76 -7.93
N PRO A 11 -27.41 -10.82 -7.87
CA PRO A 11 -26.77 -11.29 -6.63
C PRO A 11 -25.80 -10.30 -5.98
N CYS A 12 -25.53 -9.16 -6.59
CA CYS A 12 -24.52 -8.19 -6.12
C CYS A 12 -24.93 -7.32 -4.92
N ALA A 13 -26.20 -7.30 -4.51
CA ALA A 13 -26.66 -6.43 -3.42
C ALA A 13 -26.80 -7.16 -2.06
N GLU A 14 -26.92 -8.49 -2.04
CA GLU A 14 -27.18 -9.24 -0.80
C GLU A 14 -25.93 -9.87 -0.16
N ASP A 15 -24.81 -9.97 -0.88
CA ASP A 15 -23.59 -10.63 -0.40
C ASP A 15 -22.38 -9.70 -0.18
N ALA A 16 -22.58 -8.40 0.02
CA ALA A 16 -21.52 -7.55 0.51
C ALA A 16 -21.32 -7.84 2.02
N PRO A 17 -20.31 -8.65 2.40
CA PRO A 17 -20.25 -9.11 3.79
C PRO A 17 -20.02 -7.94 4.72
N ALA A 18 -20.73 -7.91 5.84
CA ALA A 18 -20.44 -7.05 7.01
C ALA A 18 -18.96 -7.14 7.44
N ALA A 19 -18.24 -8.16 7.01
CA ALA A 19 -16.80 -8.35 7.16
C ALA A 19 -15.92 -7.25 6.55
N ARG A 20 -16.44 -6.38 5.68
CA ARG A 20 -15.71 -5.19 5.19
C ARG A 20 -15.51 -4.11 6.24
N LEU A 21 -16.16 -4.22 7.39
CA LEU A 21 -16.07 -3.24 8.48
C LEU A 21 -14.85 -3.46 9.37
N LEU A 22 -14.11 -4.55 9.21
CA LEU A 22 -13.06 -4.96 10.12
C LEU A 22 -11.73 -5.11 9.41
N SER A 23 -10.72 -4.48 9.96
CA SER A 23 -9.36 -4.64 9.52
C SER A 23 -8.44 -4.95 10.71
N PRO A 24 -7.53 -5.87 10.51
CA PRO A 24 -7.28 -6.60 9.27
C PRO A 24 -8.52 -7.36 8.80
N ARG A 25 -8.72 -7.46 7.50
CA ARG A 25 -9.91 -8.09 6.93
C ARG A 25 -9.86 -9.58 7.19
N ARG A 26 -10.72 -10.01 8.08
CA ARG A 26 -10.91 -11.43 8.29
C ARG A 26 -12.39 -11.74 8.35
N LYS A 27 -12.79 -12.75 7.61
CA LYS A 27 -14.10 -13.36 7.75
C LYS A 27 -14.04 -14.34 8.91
N THR A 28 -14.41 -13.88 10.12
CA THR A 28 -14.50 -14.73 11.32
C THR A 28 -15.84 -15.39 11.48
N THR A 29 -16.83 -14.97 10.70
CA THR A 29 -18.22 -15.44 10.75
C THR A 29 -18.75 -15.66 9.33
N GLN A 30 -19.68 -16.60 9.17
CA GLN A 30 -20.43 -16.79 7.92
C GLN A 30 -21.76 -16.03 7.93
N ALA A 31 -22.19 -15.54 9.10
CA ALA A 31 -23.42 -14.79 9.24
C ALA A 31 -23.37 -13.46 8.46
N THR A 32 -24.43 -13.19 7.72
CA THR A 32 -24.64 -11.95 6.96
C THR A 32 -25.59 -10.97 7.67
N THR A 33 -26.24 -11.43 8.74
CA THR A 33 -27.21 -10.65 9.53
C THR A 33 -26.85 -10.67 11.00
N LEU A 34 -27.27 -9.63 11.75
CA LEU A 34 -27.03 -9.56 13.20
C LEU A 34 -27.68 -10.73 13.98
N PRO A 35 -28.90 -11.19 13.68
CA PRO A 35 -29.46 -12.42 14.28
C PRO A 35 -28.62 -13.65 13.97
N GLY A 36 -28.18 -13.81 12.73
CA GLY A 36 -27.28 -14.91 12.34
C GLY A 36 -25.96 -14.89 13.11
N LEU A 37 -25.36 -13.73 13.27
CA LEU A 37 -24.14 -13.56 14.07
C LEU A 37 -24.37 -13.93 15.54
N ALA A 38 -25.52 -13.55 16.13
CA ALA A 38 -25.86 -13.92 17.49
C ALA A 38 -26.02 -15.44 17.66
N HIS A 39 -26.62 -16.13 16.68
CA HIS A 39 -26.68 -17.59 16.65
C HIS A 39 -25.29 -18.24 16.58
N GLU A 40 -24.41 -17.78 15.68
CA GLU A 40 -23.03 -18.29 15.58
C GLU A 40 -22.27 -18.13 16.89
N GLN A 41 -22.45 -17.00 17.59
CA GLN A 41 -21.79 -16.77 18.88
C GLN A 41 -22.32 -17.72 19.97
N LEU A 42 -23.63 -17.94 20.05
CA LEU A 42 -24.20 -18.89 20.99
C LEU A 42 -23.71 -20.33 20.72
N GLU A 43 -23.63 -20.72 19.45
CA GLU A 43 -23.11 -22.03 19.05
C GLU A 43 -21.62 -22.18 19.43
N HIS A 44 -20.82 -21.16 19.14
CA HIS A 44 -19.38 -21.12 19.45
C HIS A 44 -19.11 -21.34 20.95
N PHE A 45 -19.92 -20.73 21.83
CA PHE A 45 -19.80 -20.87 23.27
C PHE A 45 -20.64 -22.02 23.85
N HIS A 46 -21.25 -22.87 23.01
CA HIS A 46 -22.12 -23.97 23.42
C HIS A 46 -23.26 -23.54 24.34
N ILE A 47 -23.84 -22.36 24.08
CA ILE A 47 -24.97 -21.82 24.84
C ILE A 47 -26.26 -22.20 24.12
N ASP A 48 -27.17 -22.84 24.86
CA ASP A 48 -28.51 -23.15 24.32
C ASP A 48 -29.24 -21.84 23.94
N PRO A 49 -29.66 -21.67 22.69
CA PRO A 49 -30.45 -20.52 22.25
C PRO A 49 -31.76 -20.32 23.06
N ALA A 50 -32.32 -21.39 23.66
CA ALA A 50 -33.48 -21.31 24.51
C ALA A 50 -33.18 -20.93 25.97
N SER A 51 -31.91 -20.82 26.33
CA SER A 51 -31.47 -20.47 27.68
C SER A 51 -31.92 -19.07 28.12
N PRO A 52 -31.89 -18.77 29.44
CA PRO A 52 -32.14 -17.43 29.97
C PRO A 52 -31.21 -16.32 29.41
N VAL A 53 -30.07 -16.68 28.86
CA VAL A 53 -29.12 -15.76 28.19
C VAL A 53 -29.36 -15.72 26.68
N GLY A 54 -29.52 -16.89 26.03
CA GLY A 54 -29.70 -17.02 24.59
C GLY A 54 -30.93 -16.30 24.05
N GLN A 55 -32.09 -16.56 24.65
CA GLN A 55 -33.36 -15.96 24.18
C GLN A 55 -33.37 -14.41 24.21
N PRO A 56 -32.94 -13.72 25.30
CA PRO A 56 -32.88 -12.26 25.30
C PRO A 56 -31.89 -11.71 24.29
N LEU A 57 -30.73 -12.36 24.11
CA LEU A 57 -29.73 -11.95 23.12
C LEU A 57 -30.30 -12.02 21.69
N LEU A 58 -30.90 -13.15 21.31
CA LEU A 58 -31.50 -13.32 19.99
C LEU A 58 -32.62 -12.31 19.72
N ARG A 59 -33.54 -12.12 20.71
CA ARG A 59 -34.58 -11.10 20.58
C ARG A 59 -34.03 -9.69 20.43
N LEU A 60 -32.93 -9.36 21.11
CA LEU A 60 -32.30 -8.06 20.99
C LEU A 60 -31.63 -7.91 19.61
N ALA A 61 -30.92 -8.93 19.15
CA ALA A 61 -30.28 -8.95 17.84
C ALA A 61 -31.30 -8.80 16.71
N GLU A 62 -32.42 -9.50 16.79
CA GLU A 62 -33.53 -9.40 15.84
C GLU A 62 -34.15 -8.00 15.81
N ARG A 63 -34.39 -7.41 16.99
CA ARG A 63 -34.92 -6.04 17.08
C ARG A 63 -33.96 -5.03 16.48
N LEU A 64 -32.65 -5.15 16.78
CA LEU A 64 -31.63 -4.26 16.24
C LEU A 64 -31.48 -4.41 14.72
N TYR A 65 -31.68 -5.63 14.20
CA TYR A 65 -31.66 -5.87 12.76
C TYR A 65 -32.81 -5.14 12.06
N HIS A 66 -34.02 -5.19 12.61
CA HIS A 66 -35.19 -4.51 12.06
C HIS A 66 -35.18 -2.98 12.27
N VAL A 67 -34.36 -2.46 13.17
CA VAL A 67 -34.21 -0.98 13.33
C VAL A 67 -33.84 -0.30 12.01
N ASN A 68 -33.07 -0.99 11.13
CA ASN A 68 -32.71 -0.42 9.84
C ASN A 68 -33.95 -0.25 8.92
N ASP A 69 -34.88 -1.21 8.93
CA ASP A 69 -36.12 -1.13 8.16
C ASP A 69 -37.01 -0.02 8.72
N ASP A 70 -37.17 0.04 10.05
CA ASP A 70 -37.93 1.08 10.74
C ASP A 70 -37.34 2.48 10.47
N LEU A 71 -36.00 2.62 10.41
CA LEU A 71 -35.32 3.89 10.06
C LEU A 71 -35.57 4.28 8.60
N THR A 72 -35.59 3.32 7.70
CA THR A 72 -35.88 3.54 6.27
C THR A 72 -37.32 4.01 6.08
N ASP A 73 -38.29 3.31 6.68
CA ASP A 73 -39.69 3.68 6.64
C ASP A 73 -39.93 5.07 7.24
N LEU A 74 -39.37 5.33 8.40
CA LEU A 74 -39.46 6.65 9.04
C LEU A 74 -38.90 7.76 8.14
N TRP A 75 -37.79 7.49 7.45
CA TRP A 75 -37.18 8.46 6.55
C TRP A 75 -38.03 8.72 5.32
N GLU A 76 -38.57 7.68 4.70
CA GLU A 76 -39.48 7.82 3.56
C GLU A 76 -40.76 8.60 3.91
N VAL A 77 -41.36 8.30 5.04
CA VAL A 77 -42.50 9.06 5.55
C VAL A 77 -42.11 10.51 5.80
N THR A 78 -40.97 10.75 6.45
CA THR A 78 -40.49 12.09 6.75
C THR A 78 -40.27 12.89 5.46
N LEU A 79 -39.60 12.34 4.44
CA LEU A 79 -39.39 13.02 3.16
C LEU A 79 -40.70 13.36 2.45
N ARG A 80 -41.64 12.42 2.42
CA ARG A 80 -42.96 12.61 1.80
C ARG A 80 -43.78 13.69 2.47
N GLU A 81 -43.79 13.74 3.79
CA GLU A 81 -44.54 14.72 4.56
C GLU A 81 -43.85 16.11 4.52
N LEU A 82 -42.52 16.19 4.67
CA LEU A 82 -41.76 17.43 4.61
C LEU A 82 -41.94 18.17 3.28
N GLY A 83 -42.06 17.43 2.16
CA GLY A 83 -42.26 18.03 0.84
C GLY A 83 -43.59 18.81 0.70
N ARG A 84 -44.51 18.62 1.63
CA ARG A 84 -45.85 19.24 1.65
C ARG A 84 -45.97 20.42 2.64
N LEU A 85 -45.01 20.60 3.53
CA LEU A 85 -45.07 21.53 4.62
C LEU A 85 -44.26 22.81 4.35
N PRO A 86 -44.73 23.99 4.85
CA PRO A 86 -43.89 25.18 4.85
C PRO A 86 -42.70 24.98 5.78
N ARG A 87 -41.56 25.59 5.44
CA ARG A 87 -40.30 25.48 6.21
C ARG A 87 -40.41 25.95 7.68
N SER A 88 -41.45 26.71 8.02
CA SER A 88 -41.74 27.17 9.37
C SER A 88 -42.55 26.20 10.21
N ASP A 89 -43.01 25.08 9.62
CA ASP A 89 -43.76 24.07 10.34
C ASP A 89 -42.90 23.32 11.35
N ARG A 90 -43.47 23.01 12.51
CA ARG A 90 -42.75 22.29 13.58
C ARG A 90 -42.24 20.91 13.13
N LEU A 91 -43.00 20.24 12.31
CA LEU A 91 -42.58 18.91 11.77
C LEU A 91 -41.42 19.08 10.81
N ALA A 92 -41.40 20.12 9.99
CA ALA A 92 -40.29 20.44 9.10
C ALA A 92 -39.00 20.84 9.85
N LEU A 93 -39.12 21.38 11.07
CA LEU A 93 -38.02 21.74 11.96
C LEU A 93 -37.50 20.54 12.77
N PHE A 94 -38.35 19.54 13.00
CA PHE A 94 -37.96 18.34 13.75
C PHE A 94 -37.27 17.33 12.82
N ASN A 95 -36.08 16.92 13.18
CA ASN A 95 -35.34 15.88 12.46
C ASN A 95 -35.27 14.62 13.30
N ALA A 96 -36.20 13.67 13.02
CA ALA A 96 -36.29 12.41 13.72
C ALA A 96 -35.00 11.56 13.59
N LYS A 97 -34.35 11.57 12.42
CA LYS A 97 -33.10 10.86 12.18
C LYS A 97 -31.96 11.38 13.05
N LYS A 98 -31.84 12.71 13.16
CA LYS A 98 -30.88 13.35 14.05
C LYS A 98 -31.14 12.99 15.51
N PHE A 99 -32.40 13.06 15.94
CA PHE A 99 -32.81 12.71 17.30
C PHE A 99 -32.40 11.28 17.64
N LEU A 100 -32.74 10.32 16.76
CA LEU A 100 -32.42 8.91 16.97
C LEU A 100 -30.92 8.65 16.98
N ALA A 101 -30.15 9.27 16.07
CA ALA A 101 -28.69 9.13 16.04
C ALA A 101 -28.06 9.53 17.38
N PHE A 102 -28.50 10.65 17.97
CA PHE A 102 -28.00 11.08 19.28
C PHE A 102 -28.43 10.14 20.42
N GLN A 103 -29.64 9.58 20.38
CA GLN A 103 -30.09 8.65 21.43
C GLN A 103 -29.35 7.31 21.35
N LEU A 104 -29.14 6.76 20.16
CA LEU A 104 -28.34 5.54 19.96
C LEU A 104 -26.91 5.71 20.46
N ALA A 105 -26.32 6.87 20.18
CA ALA A 105 -24.98 7.17 20.66
C ALA A 105 -24.91 7.22 22.21
N LYS A 106 -25.92 7.77 22.88
CA LYS A 106 -26.00 7.72 24.35
C LYS A 106 -26.15 6.31 24.91
N LEU A 107 -26.88 5.45 24.21
CA LEU A 107 -27.00 4.03 24.61
C LEU A 107 -25.65 3.32 24.51
N LEU A 108 -24.90 3.54 23.43
CA LEU A 108 -23.54 3.00 23.26
C LEU A 108 -22.57 3.50 24.35
N ASP A 109 -22.65 4.78 24.70
CA ASP A 109 -21.86 5.33 25.80
C ASP A 109 -22.18 4.69 27.16
N ASN A 110 -23.44 4.46 27.45
CA ASN A 110 -23.86 3.78 28.69
C ASN A 110 -23.41 2.31 28.75
N LEU A 111 -23.33 1.62 27.60
CA LEU A 111 -22.82 0.25 27.54
C LEU A 111 -21.31 0.19 27.81
N GLN A 112 -20.55 1.21 27.41
CA GLN A 112 -19.12 1.26 27.66
C GLN A 112 -18.76 1.39 29.15
N ASN A 113 -19.56 2.12 29.92
CA ASN A 113 -19.31 2.31 31.34
C ASN A 113 -20.61 2.49 32.14
N PRO A 114 -21.27 1.40 32.58
CA PRO A 114 -22.52 1.46 33.34
C PRO A 114 -22.39 2.21 34.69
N THR A 115 -21.18 2.33 35.23
CA THR A 115 -20.93 3.07 36.49
C THR A 115 -20.64 4.55 36.29
N ARG A 116 -20.62 5.03 35.04
CA ARG A 116 -20.25 6.41 34.67
C ARG A 116 -21.17 7.45 35.29
N ALA A 117 -22.49 7.18 35.33
CA ALA A 117 -23.45 8.08 35.95
C ALA A 117 -23.18 8.28 37.44
N VAL A 118 -22.79 7.22 38.16
CA VAL A 118 -22.38 7.30 39.56
C VAL A 118 -21.11 8.13 39.69
N HIS A 119 -20.09 7.88 38.87
CA HIS A 119 -18.86 8.64 38.88
C HIS A 119 -19.09 10.14 38.62
N GLN A 120 -19.95 10.48 37.67
CA GLN A 120 -20.30 11.86 37.33
C GLN A 120 -21.08 12.58 38.45
N SER A 121 -21.82 11.83 39.29
CA SER A 121 -22.56 12.39 40.41
C SER A 121 -21.70 12.71 41.63
N LEU A 122 -20.49 12.18 41.69
CA LEU A 122 -19.55 12.41 42.79
C LEU A 122 -18.72 13.68 42.53
N GLY A 123 -18.55 14.49 43.57
CA GLY A 123 -17.64 15.63 43.53
C GLY A 123 -16.19 15.19 43.55
N HIS A 124 -15.36 15.71 42.66
CA HIS A 124 -13.94 15.39 42.57
C HIS A 124 -13.06 16.60 42.85
N SER A 125 -11.90 16.36 43.45
CA SER A 125 -10.86 17.39 43.59
C SER A 125 -10.33 17.82 42.20
N THR A 126 -9.74 19.01 42.15
CA THR A 126 -9.11 19.53 40.95
C THR A 126 -8.05 18.55 40.40
N ALA A 127 -7.27 17.93 41.27
CA ALA A 127 -6.25 16.96 40.87
C ALA A 127 -6.87 15.73 40.20
N THR A 128 -7.97 15.19 40.72
CA THR A 128 -8.69 14.07 40.09
C THR A 128 -9.31 14.45 38.76
N THR A 129 -9.92 15.63 38.68
CA THR A 129 -10.52 16.14 37.43
C THR A 129 -9.46 16.32 36.34
N LEU A 130 -8.31 16.91 36.68
CA LEU A 130 -7.20 17.06 35.73
C LEU A 130 -6.61 15.72 35.30
N ALA A 131 -6.42 14.78 36.23
CA ALA A 131 -5.86 13.47 35.94
C ALA A 131 -6.78 12.60 35.06
N LYS A 132 -8.10 12.71 35.24
CA LYS A 132 -9.09 11.97 34.44
C LYS A 132 -9.35 12.61 33.10
N GLY A 133 -9.11 13.91 32.95
CA GLY A 133 -9.42 14.67 31.75
C GLY A 133 -10.94 14.89 31.55
N PRO A 134 -11.31 15.53 30.46
CA PRO A 134 -12.72 15.72 30.10
C PRO A 134 -13.35 14.38 29.71
N TYR A 135 -14.60 14.17 30.12
CA TYR A 135 -15.44 13.05 29.69
C TYR A 135 -16.67 13.56 28.91
N PRO A 136 -16.51 14.15 27.74
CA PRO A 136 -17.66 14.53 26.93
C PRO A 136 -18.02 13.37 26.00
N THR A 137 -19.16 12.76 26.23
CA THR A 137 -19.72 11.71 25.39
C THR A 137 -20.03 12.19 23.98
N PHE A 138 -20.50 13.43 23.87
CA PHE A 138 -20.95 13.98 22.58
C PHE A 138 -19.84 14.23 21.58
N ASP A 139 -18.63 14.54 22.02
CA ASP A 139 -17.52 14.79 21.10
C ASP A 139 -17.09 13.52 20.38
N ASN A 140 -17.13 12.37 21.05
CA ASN A 140 -16.87 11.08 20.42
C ASN A 140 -17.96 10.67 19.42
N VAL A 141 -19.22 11.03 19.67
CA VAL A 141 -20.32 10.78 18.76
C VAL A 141 -20.17 11.55 17.45
N ALA A 142 -19.72 12.80 17.51
CA ALA A 142 -19.46 13.59 16.31
C ALA A 142 -18.41 12.94 15.39
N ALA A 143 -17.47 12.19 15.95
CA ALA A 143 -16.46 11.45 15.18
C ALA A 143 -17.05 10.38 14.25
N ILE A 144 -18.20 9.78 14.62
CA ILE A 144 -18.91 8.79 13.76
C ILE A 144 -19.37 9.43 12.45
N PHE A 145 -19.62 10.75 12.44
CA PHE A 145 -20.06 11.50 11.27
C PHE A 145 -18.91 12.18 10.52
N SER A 146 -17.65 11.89 10.86
CA SER A 146 -16.50 12.46 10.17
C SER A 146 -16.44 11.97 8.72
N ALA A 147 -16.23 12.92 7.78
CA ALA A 147 -16.03 12.61 6.37
C ALA A 147 -14.66 11.97 6.06
N ASN A 148 -13.73 12.03 7.01
CA ASN A 148 -12.42 11.42 6.93
C ASN A 148 -12.24 10.44 8.10
N PRO A 149 -11.31 9.46 8.00
CA PRO A 149 -10.94 8.62 9.11
C PRO A 149 -10.52 9.46 10.33
N VAL A 150 -10.99 9.08 11.51
CA VAL A 150 -10.63 9.78 12.76
C VAL A 150 -9.23 9.34 13.17
N ILE A 151 -8.40 10.31 13.59
CA ILE A 151 -7.08 10.00 14.14
C ILE A 151 -7.23 9.55 15.60
N THR A 152 -7.07 8.27 15.87
CA THR A 152 -7.18 7.69 17.21
C THR A 152 -5.84 7.72 17.93
N ARG A 153 -5.61 8.78 18.71
CA ARG A 153 -4.39 8.95 19.52
C ARG A 153 -4.57 8.39 20.93
N THR A 154 -4.41 7.10 21.06
CA THR A 154 -4.38 6.43 22.37
C THR A 154 -3.37 5.31 22.37
N ALA A 155 -2.73 5.04 23.51
CA ALA A 155 -1.88 3.87 23.66
C ALA A 155 -2.69 2.62 23.98
N THR A 156 -3.75 2.76 24.79
CA THR A 156 -4.56 1.66 25.33
C THR A 156 -6.05 1.98 25.21
N TYR A 157 -6.86 0.96 25.32
CA TYR A 157 -8.32 1.05 25.18
C TYR A 157 -9.01 0.62 26.48
N ILE A 158 -10.24 1.07 26.69
CA ILE A 158 -11.07 0.71 27.84
C ILE A 158 -11.92 -0.50 27.45
N PHE A 159 -11.90 -1.51 28.29
CA PHE A 159 -12.74 -2.70 28.13
C PHE A 159 -14.03 -2.56 28.93
N ALA A 160 -15.14 -3.03 28.38
CA ALA A 160 -16.45 -2.93 29.02
C ALA A 160 -16.68 -4.00 30.11
N CYS A 161 -15.98 -5.14 30.04
CA CYS A 161 -16.12 -6.24 31.00
C CYS A 161 -14.83 -7.07 31.08
N THR A 162 -14.74 -7.93 32.08
CA THR A 162 -13.59 -8.79 32.33
C THR A 162 -13.43 -9.87 31.28
N GLU A 163 -14.53 -10.42 30.79
CA GLU A 163 -14.55 -11.43 29.73
C GLU A 163 -13.94 -10.86 28.45
N TRP A 164 -14.25 -9.62 28.12
CA TRP A 164 -13.66 -8.94 26.97
C TRP A 164 -12.14 -8.79 27.12
N ILE A 165 -11.65 -8.48 28.32
CA ILE A 165 -10.22 -8.43 28.60
C ILE A 165 -9.58 -9.80 28.34
N ASP A 166 -10.17 -10.87 28.89
CA ASP A 166 -9.63 -12.22 28.73
C ASP A 166 -9.61 -12.66 27.26
N ASP A 167 -10.70 -12.46 26.53
CA ASP A 167 -10.79 -12.78 25.12
C ASP A 167 -9.78 -12.00 24.26
N ALA A 168 -9.58 -10.72 24.55
CA ALA A 168 -8.61 -9.89 23.86
C ALA A 168 -7.18 -10.41 24.07
N PHE A 169 -6.79 -10.76 25.29
CA PHE A 169 -5.45 -11.26 25.59
C PHE A 169 -5.23 -12.72 25.14
N GLN A 170 -6.29 -13.50 25.05
CA GLN A 170 -6.21 -14.84 24.47
C GLN A 170 -6.27 -14.82 22.92
N GLY A 171 -6.52 -13.68 22.33
CA GLY A 171 -6.66 -13.54 20.88
C GLY A 171 -7.86 -14.29 20.33
N ARG A 172 -8.89 -14.54 21.14
CA ARG A 172 -10.10 -15.26 20.72
C ARG A 172 -11.01 -14.41 19.86
N GLU A 173 -11.04 -13.10 20.12
CA GLU A 173 -11.78 -12.16 19.31
C GLU A 173 -10.84 -11.12 18.67
N PHE A 174 -11.00 -10.96 17.38
CA PHE A 174 -10.12 -10.12 16.57
C PHE A 174 -10.46 -8.63 16.63
N LEU A 175 -11.59 -8.28 17.21
CA LEU A 175 -12.18 -6.94 17.15
C LEU A 175 -11.74 -6.01 18.28
N HIS A 176 -10.94 -6.50 19.18
CA HIS A 176 -10.63 -5.78 20.41
C HIS A 176 -9.26 -5.12 20.32
N GLU A 177 -9.30 -3.80 20.15
CA GLU A 177 -8.13 -2.97 20.36
C GLU A 177 -7.70 -3.07 21.82
N ILE A 178 -6.54 -3.68 22.05
CA ILE A 178 -5.91 -3.76 23.37
C ILE A 178 -4.94 -2.61 23.55
N TYR A 179 -4.13 -2.42 22.54
CA TYR A 179 -2.98 -1.52 22.55
C TYR A 179 -2.67 -1.06 21.12
N SER A 180 -2.49 0.24 20.92
CA SER A 180 -2.34 0.81 19.57
C SER A 180 -1.14 0.25 18.78
N ARG A 181 -0.12 -0.29 19.45
CA ARG A 181 0.98 -1.01 18.78
C ARG A 181 0.49 -2.25 18.04
N LEU A 182 -0.58 -2.88 18.51
CA LEU A 182 -1.14 -4.09 17.90
C LEU A 182 -2.22 -3.74 16.89
N LEU A 183 -3.22 -2.99 17.33
CA LEU A 183 -4.37 -2.59 16.51
C LEU A 183 -4.74 -1.14 16.84
N ASN A 184 -4.80 -0.30 15.82
CA ASN A 184 -5.26 1.07 15.91
C ASN A 184 -6.25 1.37 14.79
N PRO A 185 -7.45 1.89 15.07
CA PRO A 185 -8.52 2.08 14.05
C PRO A 185 -8.07 2.88 12.82
N THR A 186 -7.24 3.90 13.00
CA THR A 186 -6.73 4.70 11.88
C THR A 186 -5.76 3.91 11.00
N SER A 187 -4.83 3.16 11.62
CA SER A 187 -3.92 2.27 10.90
C SER A 187 -4.68 1.14 10.20
N ILE A 188 -5.70 0.61 10.85
CA ILE A 188 -6.62 -0.39 10.31
C ILE A 188 -7.32 0.13 9.04
N SER A 189 -7.83 1.36 9.07
CA SER A 189 -8.45 1.99 7.89
C SER A 189 -7.49 2.07 6.71
N LEU A 190 -6.22 2.39 6.96
CA LEU A 190 -5.17 2.38 5.93
C LEU A 190 -4.91 0.96 5.39
N ALA A 191 -4.81 -0.03 6.27
CA ALA A 191 -4.58 -1.42 5.87
C ALA A 191 -5.70 -1.94 4.96
N ASN A 192 -6.97 -1.63 5.27
CA ASN A 192 -8.09 -1.94 4.39
C ASN A 192 -8.00 -1.25 3.05
N HIS A 193 -7.69 0.05 3.08
CA HIS A 193 -7.66 0.87 1.87
C HIS A 193 -6.60 0.39 0.88
N ILE A 194 -5.39 0.07 1.35
CA ILE A 194 -4.35 -0.45 0.45
C ILE A 194 -4.72 -1.82 -0.13
N VAL A 195 -5.34 -2.70 0.67
CA VAL A 195 -5.81 -4.00 0.19
C VAL A 195 -6.90 -3.85 -0.86
N ASP A 196 -7.83 -2.89 -0.70
CA ASP A 196 -8.86 -2.60 -1.71
C ASP A 196 -8.26 -2.20 -3.05
N ILE A 197 -7.25 -1.35 -3.03
CA ILE A 197 -6.60 -0.84 -4.24
C ILE A 197 -5.73 -1.92 -4.88
N GLU A 198 -4.96 -2.66 -4.09
CA GLU A 198 -4.00 -3.66 -4.57
C GLU A 198 -4.69 -4.93 -5.07
N ALA A 199 -5.66 -5.46 -4.33
CA ALA A 199 -6.32 -6.72 -4.63
C ALA A 199 -7.66 -6.58 -5.38
N GLY A 200 -8.28 -5.39 -5.36
CA GLY A 200 -9.54 -5.12 -6.06
C GLY A 200 -10.66 -6.08 -5.66
N ALA A 201 -11.27 -6.77 -6.62
CA ALA A 201 -12.37 -7.72 -6.37
C ALA A 201 -11.98 -8.88 -5.43
N MET A 202 -10.70 -9.16 -5.28
CA MET A 202 -10.18 -10.22 -4.39
C MET A 202 -9.79 -9.71 -3.01
N SER A 203 -10.11 -8.46 -2.68
CA SER A 203 -9.71 -7.83 -1.42
C SER A 203 -10.18 -8.58 -0.15
N ALA A 204 -11.24 -9.38 -0.25
CA ALA A 204 -11.73 -10.21 0.85
C ALA A 204 -10.76 -11.35 1.25
N ASP A 205 -9.88 -11.76 0.35
CA ASP A 205 -8.93 -12.87 0.58
C ASP A 205 -7.60 -12.40 1.17
N TYR A 206 -7.38 -11.08 1.23
CA TYR A 206 -6.11 -10.48 1.62
C TYR A 206 -6.26 -9.54 2.82
N MET A 207 -5.18 -9.40 3.56
CA MET A 207 -5.04 -8.39 4.61
C MET A 207 -3.66 -7.78 4.59
N ALA A 208 -3.52 -6.62 5.27
CA ALA A 208 -2.25 -5.91 5.37
C ALA A 208 -1.89 -5.61 6.82
N TRP A 209 -0.58 -5.61 7.10
CA TRP A 209 0.00 -5.05 8.32
C TRP A 209 0.83 -3.82 7.96
N ASN A 210 0.62 -2.74 8.71
CA ASN A 210 1.31 -1.47 8.49
C ASN A 210 2.51 -1.32 9.42
N PHE A 211 3.64 -0.91 8.86
CA PHE A 211 4.92 -0.72 9.52
C PHE A 211 5.36 0.74 9.47
N ASN A 212 6.22 1.14 10.39
CA ASN A 212 6.73 2.51 10.51
C ASN A 212 7.69 2.93 9.38
N SER A 213 8.10 2.00 8.52
CA SER A 213 8.93 2.25 7.34
C SER A 213 8.84 1.11 6.33
N GLY A 214 9.23 1.37 5.08
CA GLY A 214 9.37 0.33 4.05
C GLY A 214 10.40 -0.74 4.47
N MET A 215 11.52 -0.36 5.07
CA MET A 215 12.52 -1.32 5.58
C MET A 215 11.97 -2.23 6.68
N ALA A 216 11.14 -1.69 7.59
CA ALA A 216 10.48 -2.51 8.60
C ALA A 216 9.46 -3.48 7.98
N ALA A 217 8.81 -3.10 6.87
CA ALA A 217 7.93 -3.99 6.12
C ALA A 217 8.70 -5.11 5.42
N ILE A 218 9.84 -4.79 4.78
CA ILE A 218 10.72 -5.77 4.14
C ILE A 218 11.28 -6.74 5.19
N ASP A 219 11.83 -6.24 6.30
CA ASP A 219 12.29 -7.09 7.41
C ASP A 219 11.15 -7.91 8.01
N GLY A 220 9.95 -7.32 8.09
CA GLY A 220 8.74 -8.02 8.54
C GLY A 220 8.40 -9.24 7.70
N ALA A 221 8.42 -9.11 6.37
CA ALA A 221 8.18 -10.22 5.45
C ALA A 221 9.28 -11.27 5.50
N LEU A 222 10.54 -10.84 5.47
CA LEU A 222 11.70 -11.74 5.58
C LEU A 222 11.71 -12.49 6.92
N SER A 223 11.52 -11.79 8.04
CA SER A 223 11.52 -12.40 9.37
C SER A 223 10.36 -13.35 9.63
N HIS A 224 9.27 -13.17 8.88
CA HIS A 224 8.13 -14.06 8.93
C HIS A 224 8.45 -15.44 8.32
N LEU A 225 9.23 -15.44 7.25
CA LEU A 225 9.48 -16.62 6.42
C LEU A 225 10.85 -17.23 6.65
N VAL A 226 11.91 -16.40 6.64
CA VAL A 226 13.29 -16.85 6.52
C VAL A 226 13.88 -17.23 7.88
N GLY A 227 14.30 -18.48 8.00
CA GLY A 227 14.94 -19.04 9.18
C GLY A 227 16.45 -19.16 9.08
N TYR A 228 17.03 -19.78 10.11
CA TYR A 228 18.46 -20.04 10.18
C TYR A 228 18.92 -20.98 9.05
N GLU A 229 19.97 -20.58 8.33
CA GLU A 229 20.57 -21.31 7.19
C GLU A 229 19.69 -21.48 5.96
N ASP A 230 18.56 -20.81 5.87
CA ASP A 230 17.76 -20.81 4.64
C ASP A 230 18.47 -20.08 3.49
N VAL A 231 17.88 -20.12 2.31
CA VAL A 231 18.39 -19.50 1.09
C VAL A 231 17.40 -18.42 0.64
N VAL A 232 17.90 -17.23 0.34
CA VAL A 232 17.11 -16.18 -0.32
C VAL A 232 17.65 -15.99 -1.72
N LEU A 233 16.81 -16.23 -2.74
CA LEU A 233 17.07 -15.93 -4.14
C LEU A 233 16.40 -14.60 -4.48
N SER A 234 17.21 -13.57 -4.72
CA SER A 234 16.72 -12.20 -4.94
C SER A 234 17.06 -11.70 -6.34
N SER A 235 16.18 -10.84 -6.92
CA SER A 235 16.60 -10.05 -8.08
C SER A 235 17.78 -9.15 -7.71
N ARG A 236 18.72 -8.96 -8.65
CA ARG A 236 19.95 -8.18 -8.34
C ARG A 236 19.67 -6.71 -8.06
N ASN A 237 18.79 -6.13 -8.84
CA ASN A 237 18.45 -4.71 -8.74
C ASN A 237 17.38 -4.47 -7.67
N VAL A 238 17.71 -4.78 -6.41
CA VAL A 238 16.89 -4.41 -5.25
C VAL A 238 17.40 -3.11 -4.63
N TYR A 239 16.54 -2.46 -3.87
CA TYR A 239 16.90 -1.28 -3.10
C TYR A 239 18.16 -1.53 -2.25
N GLY A 240 19.09 -0.55 -2.20
CA GLY A 240 20.36 -0.71 -1.49
C GLY A 240 20.20 -1.11 -0.02
N GLY A 241 19.17 -0.56 0.67
CA GLY A 241 18.84 -0.97 2.03
C GLY A 241 18.40 -2.44 2.14
N THR A 242 17.71 -2.96 1.13
CA THR A 242 17.35 -4.38 1.04
C THR A 242 18.58 -5.25 0.84
N TYR A 243 19.48 -4.81 -0.04
CA TYR A 243 20.78 -5.49 -0.23
C TYR A 243 21.56 -5.56 1.08
N GLN A 244 21.71 -4.43 1.80
CA GLN A 244 22.40 -4.39 3.09
C GLN A 244 21.72 -5.28 4.14
N LEU A 245 20.39 -5.25 4.22
CA LEU A 245 19.65 -6.10 5.14
C LEU A 245 19.94 -7.58 4.89
N LEU A 246 19.92 -8.02 3.64
CA LEU A 246 20.23 -9.40 3.26
C LEU A 246 21.68 -9.75 3.54
N HIS A 247 22.63 -8.92 3.07
CA HIS A 247 24.06 -9.19 3.13
C HIS A 247 24.66 -9.00 4.53
N ASP A 248 24.35 -7.86 5.19
CA ASP A 248 25.02 -7.45 6.43
C ASP A 248 24.30 -7.94 7.68
N TRP A 249 23.04 -8.38 7.56
CA TRP A 249 22.29 -8.88 8.71
C TRP A 249 21.87 -10.35 8.55
N TYR A 250 21.11 -10.72 7.51
CA TYR A 250 20.60 -12.09 7.33
C TYR A 250 21.72 -13.09 7.01
N ALA A 251 22.66 -12.72 6.12
CA ALA A 251 23.76 -13.61 5.74
C ALA A 251 24.84 -13.74 6.84
N LYS A 252 24.85 -12.85 7.82
CA LYS A 252 25.88 -12.87 8.88
C LYS A 252 25.78 -14.16 9.70
N LYS A 253 26.90 -14.89 9.83
CA LYS A 253 26.97 -16.18 10.55
C LYS A 253 26.54 -16.08 12.01
N SER A 254 26.81 -14.94 12.66
CA SER A 254 26.37 -14.69 14.04
C SER A 254 24.86 -14.44 14.18
N ASN A 255 24.16 -14.20 13.09
CA ASN A 255 22.72 -13.96 13.05
C ASN A 255 22.00 -15.20 12.49
N LEU A 256 21.53 -15.16 11.24
CA LEU A 256 20.77 -16.25 10.64
C LEU A 256 21.59 -17.12 9.66
N ASN A 257 22.79 -16.70 9.29
CA ASN A 257 23.64 -17.45 8.35
C ASN A 257 22.90 -17.83 7.04
N VAL A 258 22.01 -16.96 6.57
CA VAL A 258 21.23 -17.15 5.35
C VAL A 258 22.17 -17.12 4.14
N ALA A 259 21.97 -18.01 3.19
CA ALA A 259 22.63 -17.89 1.89
C ALA A 259 21.84 -16.94 0.99
N VAL A 260 22.48 -15.88 0.52
CA VAL A 260 21.86 -14.91 -0.38
C VAL A 260 22.43 -15.07 -1.78
N GLU A 261 21.56 -15.37 -2.74
CA GLU A 261 21.90 -15.47 -4.15
C GLU A 261 21.15 -14.41 -4.94
N PHE A 262 21.84 -13.74 -5.86
CA PHE A 262 21.24 -12.74 -6.72
C PHE A 262 21.20 -13.23 -8.17
N PHE A 263 20.09 -13.03 -8.85
CA PHE A 263 19.97 -13.30 -10.27
C PHE A 263 19.89 -12.02 -11.10
N ASP A 264 20.48 -12.10 -12.29
CA ASP A 264 20.47 -11.06 -13.30
C ASP A 264 19.41 -11.36 -14.35
N GLY A 265 18.92 -10.31 -15.01
CA GLY A 265 17.87 -10.40 -16.02
C GLY A 265 16.48 -10.11 -15.48
N ALA A 266 15.50 -10.21 -16.35
CA ALA A 266 14.12 -9.80 -16.06
C ALA A 266 13.08 -10.88 -16.36
N THR A 267 13.49 -12.01 -16.92
CA THR A 267 12.60 -13.07 -17.41
C THR A 267 12.53 -14.26 -16.47
N SER A 268 11.49 -15.11 -16.64
CA SER A 268 11.41 -16.39 -15.91
C SER A 268 12.58 -17.33 -16.25
N ALA A 269 13.09 -17.29 -17.48
CA ALA A 269 14.25 -18.12 -17.87
C ALA A 269 15.53 -17.71 -17.11
N ASP A 270 15.71 -16.42 -16.82
CA ASP A 270 16.82 -15.95 -16.00
C ASP A 270 16.68 -16.43 -14.56
N PHE A 271 15.46 -16.33 -14.01
CA PHE A 271 15.12 -16.83 -12.69
C PHE A 271 15.32 -18.35 -12.57
N GLU A 272 14.79 -19.14 -13.52
CA GLU A 272 14.88 -20.60 -13.50
C GLU A 272 16.34 -21.09 -13.53
N ARG A 273 17.19 -20.44 -14.33
CA ARG A 273 18.63 -20.71 -14.39
C ARG A 273 19.28 -20.46 -13.02
N ALA A 274 19.01 -19.30 -12.43
CA ALA A 274 19.54 -18.95 -11.11
C ALA A 274 19.01 -19.87 -9.99
N LEU A 275 17.76 -20.32 -10.09
CA LEU A 275 17.18 -21.27 -9.16
C LEU A 275 17.86 -22.64 -9.25
N ALA A 276 18.17 -23.11 -10.46
CA ALA A 276 18.91 -24.37 -10.66
C ALA A 276 20.33 -24.29 -10.07
N ASP A 277 21.01 -23.17 -10.28
CA ASP A 277 22.33 -22.91 -9.72
C ASP A 277 22.28 -22.84 -8.18
N ALA A 278 21.31 -22.13 -7.61
CA ALA A 278 21.11 -22.02 -6.17
C ALA A 278 20.80 -23.39 -5.53
N LYS A 279 19.93 -24.20 -6.14
CA LYS A 279 19.65 -25.58 -5.69
C LYS A 279 20.90 -26.44 -5.67
N THR A 280 21.72 -26.34 -6.69
CA THR A 280 22.98 -27.08 -6.79
C THR A 280 23.99 -26.64 -5.74
N LYS A 281 24.20 -25.33 -5.63
CA LYS A 281 25.14 -24.70 -4.69
C LYS A 281 24.81 -24.96 -3.23
N HIS A 282 23.53 -24.98 -2.90
CA HIS A 282 23.04 -25.13 -1.53
C HIS A 282 22.39 -26.49 -1.25
N ALA A 283 22.66 -27.51 -2.07
CA ALA A 283 22.10 -28.86 -1.93
C ALA A 283 22.25 -29.44 -0.51
N ALA A 284 23.38 -29.19 0.15
CA ALA A 284 23.59 -29.62 1.55
C ALA A 284 22.68 -28.94 2.57
N ARG A 285 22.28 -27.68 2.36
CA ARG A 285 21.31 -26.98 3.21
C ARG A 285 19.91 -27.54 2.98
N LEU A 286 19.52 -27.68 1.73
CA LEU A 286 18.21 -28.21 1.32
C LEU A 286 18.01 -29.64 1.81
N ALA A 287 19.04 -30.48 1.77
CA ALA A 287 19.00 -31.83 2.33
C ALA A 287 18.77 -31.86 3.86
N ARG A 288 19.05 -30.77 4.58
CA ARG A 288 18.75 -30.62 6.00
C ARG A 288 17.39 -29.98 6.27
N GLY A 289 16.54 -29.84 5.25
CA GLY A 289 15.22 -29.25 5.38
C GLY A 289 15.22 -27.71 5.43
N ARG A 290 16.28 -27.06 4.85
CA ARG A 290 16.26 -25.60 4.66
C ARG A 290 15.53 -25.28 3.36
N GLU A 291 14.94 -24.09 3.31
CA GLU A 291 14.06 -23.69 2.21
C GLU A 291 14.68 -22.57 1.38
N ILE A 292 14.14 -22.38 0.18
CA ILE A 292 14.48 -21.25 -0.70
C ILE A 292 13.28 -20.32 -0.74
N TYR A 293 13.52 -19.04 -0.45
CA TYR A 293 12.53 -17.96 -0.58
C TYR A 293 12.94 -17.01 -1.69
N VAL A 294 11.96 -16.46 -2.40
CA VAL A 294 12.18 -15.55 -3.53
C VAL A 294 11.82 -14.13 -3.10
N LEU A 295 12.74 -13.19 -3.33
CA LEU A 295 12.50 -11.75 -3.11
C LEU A 295 12.73 -10.99 -4.41
N LEU A 296 11.69 -10.31 -4.89
CA LEU A 296 11.70 -9.52 -6.11
C LEU A 296 11.47 -8.05 -5.80
N GLU A 297 12.03 -7.15 -6.62
CA GLU A 297 11.66 -5.75 -6.67
C GLU A 297 11.30 -5.37 -8.10
N SER A 298 10.06 -4.89 -8.32
CA SER A 298 9.60 -4.53 -9.67
C SER A 298 8.48 -3.48 -9.61
N PRO A 299 8.63 -2.29 -10.30
CA PRO A 299 9.86 -1.83 -10.96
C PRO A 299 10.99 -1.56 -9.98
N CYS A 300 12.23 -1.78 -10.40
CA CYS A 300 13.40 -1.67 -9.52
C CYS A 300 13.97 -0.25 -9.43
N ASN A 301 14.71 0.03 -8.37
CA ASN A 301 15.54 1.20 -8.20
C ASN A 301 17.03 0.79 -8.46
N PRO A 302 17.83 1.47 -9.34
CA PRO A 302 17.63 2.85 -9.80
C PRO A 302 17.03 3.03 -11.20
N HIS A 303 16.95 1.99 -12.04
CA HIS A 303 16.68 2.13 -13.49
C HIS A 303 15.18 2.09 -13.86
N GLY A 304 14.30 1.77 -12.91
CA GLY A 304 12.88 1.60 -13.18
C GLY A 304 12.51 0.35 -14.00
N VAL A 305 13.40 -0.64 -14.06
CA VAL A 305 13.27 -1.89 -14.83
C VAL A 305 12.16 -2.77 -14.24
N PHE A 306 11.33 -3.33 -15.10
CA PHE A 306 10.27 -4.28 -14.75
C PHE A 306 10.78 -5.72 -14.88
N LEU A 307 10.51 -6.55 -13.89
CA LEU A 307 10.63 -8.00 -14.01
C LEU A 307 9.34 -8.58 -14.60
N ASP A 308 9.45 -9.73 -15.27
CA ASP A 308 8.28 -10.53 -15.66
C ASP A 308 7.71 -11.29 -14.45
N VAL A 309 7.20 -10.49 -13.48
CA VAL A 309 6.71 -11.00 -12.19
C VAL A 309 5.70 -12.14 -12.36
N PRO A 310 4.68 -12.05 -13.27
CA PRO A 310 3.74 -13.16 -13.44
C PRO A 310 4.41 -14.47 -13.86
N ALA A 311 5.34 -14.41 -14.81
CA ALA A 311 6.04 -15.60 -15.28
C ALA A 311 7.01 -16.16 -14.23
N ILE A 312 7.69 -15.28 -13.48
CA ILE A 312 8.58 -15.67 -12.38
C ILE A 312 7.78 -16.30 -11.24
N CYS A 313 6.64 -15.73 -10.84
CA CYS A 313 5.77 -16.32 -9.80
C CYS A 313 5.31 -17.73 -10.20
N ARG A 314 4.85 -17.89 -11.45
CA ARG A 314 4.43 -19.21 -11.95
C ARG A 314 5.57 -20.24 -11.88
N ALA A 315 6.78 -19.87 -12.28
CA ALA A 315 7.95 -20.74 -12.20
C ALA A 315 8.35 -21.05 -10.74
N ALA A 316 8.29 -20.06 -9.87
CA ALA A 316 8.58 -20.22 -8.44
C ALA A 316 7.56 -21.15 -7.75
N HIS A 317 6.26 -20.92 -7.97
CA HIS A 317 5.20 -21.76 -7.42
C HIS A 317 5.23 -23.19 -7.95
N ALA A 318 5.56 -23.38 -9.24
CA ALA A 318 5.78 -24.72 -9.81
C ALA A 318 6.94 -25.44 -9.12
N ALA A 319 7.90 -24.71 -8.55
CA ALA A 319 9.00 -25.25 -7.78
C ALA A 319 8.70 -25.34 -6.25
N GLY A 320 7.50 -24.98 -5.81
CA GLY A 320 7.06 -24.96 -4.41
C GLY A 320 7.65 -23.84 -3.57
N LEU A 321 8.01 -22.69 -4.19
CA LEU A 321 8.66 -21.57 -3.52
C LEU A 321 7.67 -20.45 -3.21
N THR A 322 7.91 -19.74 -2.11
CA THR A 322 7.18 -18.55 -1.71
C THR A 322 7.83 -17.29 -2.29
N VAL A 323 7.02 -16.39 -2.84
CA VAL A 323 7.47 -15.16 -3.52
C VAL A 323 7.04 -13.92 -2.75
N MET A 324 8.00 -13.08 -2.38
CA MET A 324 7.82 -11.73 -1.87
C MET A 324 8.13 -10.73 -2.99
N LEU A 325 7.26 -9.73 -3.19
CA LEU A 325 7.46 -8.68 -4.17
C LEU A 325 7.44 -7.30 -3.50
N ASP A 326 8.51 -6.56 -3.60
CA ASP A 326 8.49 -5.11 -3.35
C ASP A 326 8.00 -4.39 -4.62
N ALA A 327 6.78 -3.84 -4.56
CA ALA A 327 6.13 -3.11 -5.64
C ALA A 327 6.11 -1.59 -5.40
N THR A 328 6.97 -1.09 -4.54
CA THR A 328 6.99 0.32 -4.07
C THR A 328 7.01 1.32 -5.21
N VAL A 329 7.89 1.15 -6.20
CA VAL A 329 8.06 2.12 -7.30
C VAL A 329 6.88 2.10 -8.27
N GLY A 330 6.26 0.92 -8.47
CA GLY A 330 5.11 0.76 -9.36
C GLY A 330 3.83 1.33 -8.78
N THR A 331 3.64 1.21 -7.49
CA THR A 331 2.37 1.45 -6.79
C THR A 331 1.19 0.67 -7.41
N PRO A 332 0.03 0.57 -6.77
CA PRO A 332 -1.16 -0.03 -7.38
C PRO A 332 -1.71 0.75 -8.59
N PHE A 333 -1.10 1.88 -8.95
CA PHE A 333 -1.42 2.57 -10.20
C PHE A 333 -0.83 1.86 -11.43
N LEU A 334 0.48 1.57 -11.42
CA LEU A 334 1.16 0.95 -12.57
C LEU A 334 1.02 -0.56 -12.59
N VAL A 335 1.14 -1.20 -11.43
CA VAL A 335 1.10 -2.67 -11.30
C VAL A 335 0.15 -3.10 -10.21
N ARG A 336 -0.63 -4.14 -10.48
CA ARG A 336 -1.57 -4.74 -9.52
C ARG A 336 -1.36 -6.25 -9.52
N PRO A 337 -0.25 -6.74 -8.94
CA PRO A 337 0.14 -8.14 -9.04
C PRO A 337 -0.88 -9.10 -8.42
N LEU A 338 -1.62 -8.68 -7.39
CA LEU A 338 -2.66 -9.51 -6.77
C LEU A 338 -3.95 -9.62 -7.61
N GLN A 339 -4.14 -8.75 -8.63
CA GLN A 339 -5.32 -8.79 -9.50
C GLN A 339 -5.14 -9.69 -10.73
N ARG A 340 -4.05 -10.45 -10.83
CA ARG A 340 -3.88 -11.42 -11.92
C ARG A 340 -4.94 -12.52 -11.83
N PRO A 341 -5.59 -12.88 -12.97
CA PRO A 341 -6.62 -13.94 -12.96
C PRO A 341 -6.09 -15.28 -12.47
N ASP A 342 -4.90 -15.69 -12.96
CA ASP A 342 -4.25 -16.94 -12.54
C ASP A 342 -3.57 -16.75 -11.16
N PRO A 343 -3.98 -17.48 -10.11
CA PRO A 343 -3.33 -17.41 -8.80
C PRO A 343 -1.84 -17.73 -8.83
N ALA A 344 -1.39 -18.58 -9.76
CA ALA A 344 0.03 -18.92 -9.90
C ALA A 344 0.90 -17.73 -10.35
N GLU A 345 0.31 -16.67 -10.91
CA GLU A 345 0.98 -15.45 -11.34
C GLU A 345 1.11 -14.40 -10.24
N ARG A 346 0.50 -14.61 -9.07
CA ARG A 346 0.45 -13.65 -7.97
C ARG A 346 1.57 -13.92 -6.99
N PRO A 347 2.32 -12.90 -6.53
CA PRO A 347 3.21 -13.09 -5.39
C PRO A 347 2.41 -13.44 -4.13
N ASP A 348 3.01 -14.17 -3.20
CA ASP A 348 2.40 -14.52 -1.92
C ASP A 348 2.33 -13.31 -0.99
N TYR A 349 3.35 -12.45 -1.05
CA TYR A 349 3.41 -11.22 -0.28
C TYR A 349 3.76 -10.05 -1.19
N VAL A 350 3.03 -8.93 -1.02
CA VAL A 350 3.33 -7.65 -1.66
C VAL A 350 3.75 -6.65 -0.59
N ILE A 351 4.86 -5.98 -0.85
CA ILE A 351 5.45 -4.99 0.05
C ILE A 351 5.36 -3.62 -0.62
N HIS A 352 5.02 -2.59 0.16
CA HIS A 352 5.11 -1.20 -0.27
C HIS A 352 5.76 -0.34 0.80
N SER A 353 6.66 0.55 0.37
CA SER A 353 7.01 1.73 1.15
C SER A 353 5.99 2.83 0.87
N TYR A 354 5.11 3.10 1.81
CA TYR A 354 4.19 4.23 1.73
C TYR A 354 4.90 5.59 1.66
N THR A 355 6.15 5.65 2.15
CA THR A 355 7.03 6.83 2.13
C THR A 355 7.13 7.47 0.75
N LYS A 356 6.96 6.66 -0.31
CA LYS A 356 7.17 7.05 -1.70
C LYS A 356 5.88 7.59 -2.33
N ASP A 357 5.61 7.25 -3.56
CA ASP A 357 4.47 7.76 -4.33
C ASP A 357 3.10 7.52 -3.68
N LEU A 358 2.94 6.51 -2.83
CA LEU A 358 1.66 6.27 -2.14
C LEU A 358 1.27 7.46 -1.24
N THR A 359 2.18 8.03 -0.48
CA THR A 359 1.96 9.28 0.26
C THR A 359 2.19 10.50 -0.62
N GLY A 360 3.31 10.53 -1.35
CA GLY A 360 3.65 11.56 -2.33
C GLY A 360 4.08 12.91 -1.76
N SER A 361 4.00 13.12 -0.45
CA SER A 361 4.29 14.39 0.21
C SER A 361 5.76 14.53 0.67
N GLY A 362 6.47 13.43 0.83
CA GLY A 362 7.86 13.43 1.33
C GLY A 362 8.01 13.72 2.83
N ASN A 363 6.92 13.78 3.59
CA ASN A 363 6.90 14.15 5.01
C ASN A 363 6.72 12.96 5.97
N THR A 364 6.49 11.76 5.45
CA THR A 364 6.13 10.58 6.25
C THR A 364 6.95 9.36 5.86
N THR A 365 7.36 8.58 6.84
CA THR A 365 7.95 7.24 6.64
C THR A 365 6.96 6.20 7.10
N ALA A 366 6.62 5.27 6.22
CA ALA A 366 5.69 4.18 6.49
C ALA A 366 5.87 3.05 5.47
N GLY A 367 5.32 1.86 5.76
CA GLY A 367 5.32 0.71 4.85
C GLY A 367 4.21 -0.27 5.18
N CYS A 368 3.99 -1.26 4.32
CA CYS A 368 3.08 -2.37 4.59
C CYS A 368 3.54 -3.66 3.94
N VAL A 369 3.01 -4.75 4.47
CA VAL A 369 3.03 -6.08 3.86
C VAL A 369 1.60 -6.52 3.67
N ILE A 370 1.27 -6.99 2.48
CA ILE A 370 -0.04 -7.55 2.10
C ILE A 370 0.15 -9.03 1.81
N GLY A 371 -0.68 -9.87 2.37
CA GLY A 371 -0.65 -11.32 2.15
C GLY A 371 -2.05 -11.93 2.29
N ARG A 372 -2.17 -13.23 2.07
CA ARG A 372 -3.44 -13.94 2.24
C ARG A 372 -3.87 -13.96 3.71
N ASN A 373 -5.16 -13.86 3.97
CA ASN A 373 -5.71 -13.83 5.33
C ASN A 373 -5.14 -14.93 6.23
N ALA A 374 -5.07 -16.16 5.72
CA ALA A 374 -4.63 -17.33 6.49
C ALA A 374 -3.15 -17.27 6.93
N ASP A 375 -2.31 -16.57 6.14
CA ASP A 375 -0.88 -16.40 6.41
C ASP A 375 -0.61 -15.16 7.29
N MET A 376 -1.52 -14.21 7.24
CA MET A 376 -1.38 -12.94 7.94
C MET A 376 -1.91 -12.96 9.37
N PHE A 377 -3.02 -13.68 9.60
CA PHE A 377 -3.61 -13.81 10.93
C PHE A 377 -4.51 -15.05 11.08
N LYS A 378 -4.42 -15.68 12.25
CA LYS A 378 -5.38 -16.65 12.78
C LYS A 378 -5.64 -16.34 14.24
N VAL A 379 -6.81 -16.71 14.74
CA VAL A 379 -7.13 -16.59 16.16
C VAL A 379 -6.22 -17.52 16.96
N LYS A 380 -5.79 -17.08 18.14
CA LYS A 380 -4.94 -17.88 19.01
C LYS A 380 -5.65 -19.20 19.38
N GLY A 381 -4.95 -20.30 19.17
CA GLY A 381 -5.48 -21.66 19.34
C GLY A 381 -5.96 -22.34 18.07
N GLU A 382 -6.17 -21.63 16.97
CA GLU A 382 -6.39 -22.27 15.66
C GLU A 382 -5.10 -22.95 15.16
N PRO A 383 -5.17 -24.07 14.43
CA PRO A 383 -3.97 -24.74 13.93
C PRO A 383 -3.08 -23.81 13.10
N GLY A 384 -1.80 -23.67 13.53
CA GLY A 384 -0.80 -22.83 12.87
C GLY A 384 -0.95 -21.33 13.11
N TRP A 385 -1.69 -20.89 14.11
CA TRP A 385 -1.85 -19.48 14.47
C TRP A 385 -0.50 -18.80 14.75
N GLU A 386 0.40 -19.49 15.46
CA GLU A 386 1.73 -19.04 15.81
C GLU A 386 2.64 -18.78 14.62
N HIS A 387 2.32 -19.35 13.47
CA HIS A 387 3.08 -19.18 12.23
C HIS A 387 2.56 -18.04 11.34
N THR A 388 1.50 -17.34 11.74
CA THR A 388 1.03 -16.17 10.98
C THR A 388 1.88 -14.93 11.21
N MET A 389 1.91 -14.02 10.26
CA MET A 389 2.73 -12.81 10.36
C MET A 389 2.42 -11.98 11.61
N PHE A 390 1.15 -11.92 12.01
CA PHE A 390 0.77 -11.18 13.22
C PHE A 390 1.50 -11.70 14.44
N TRP A 391 1.36 -12.98 14.77
CA TRP A 391 1.92 -13.56 16.00
C TRP A 391 3.42 -13.77 15.92
N ASN A 392 3.93 -14.12 14.76
CA ASN A 392 5.35 -14.41 14.56
C ASN A 392 6.21 -13.13 14.50
N VAL A 393 5.70 -12.02 13.95
CA VAL A 393 6.47 -10.81 13.71
C VAL A 393 5.82 -9.57 14.31
N TYR A 394 4.60 -9.24 13.87
CA TYR A 394 3.99 -7.94 14.15
C TYR A 394 3.76 -7.72 15.66
N TYR A 395 3.21 -8.71 16.31
CA TYR A 395 2.97 -8.70 17.77
C TYR A 395 4.27 -8.58 18.57
N ILE A 396 5.34 -9.31 18.17
CA ILE A 396 6.58 -9.44 18.94
C ILE A 396 7.54 -8.29 18.68
N LYS A 397 7.80 -7.95 17.40
CA LYS A 397 8.82 -6.96 17.02
C LYS A 397 8.35 -5.52 17.17
N GLY A 398 7.06 -5.28 17.16
CA GLY A 398 6.51 -3.93 17.12
C GLY A 398 6.63 -3.31 15.72
N ALA A 399 7.39 -2.26 15.53
CA ALA A 399 7.57 -1.55 14.25
C ALA A 399 6.26 -1.09 13.58
N PHE A 400 5.18 -0.97 14.36
CA PHE A 400 3.84 -0.56 13.93
C PHE A 400 3.80 0.87 13.40
N LEU A 401 2.79 1.18 12.61
CA LEU A 401 2.52 2.52 12.12
C LEU A 401 1.55 3.25 13.05
N ASP A 402 1.94 4.44 13.52
CA ASP A 402 1.08 5.29 14.34
C ASP A 402 -0.09 5.91 13.55
N ALA A 403 -1.10 6.39 14.30
CA ALA A 403 -2.34 6.91 13.73
C ALA A 403 -2.13 8.17 12.87
N ASP A 404 -1.22 9.06 13.25
CA ASP A 404 -0.98 10.31 12.52
C ASP A 404 -0.39 10.02 11.14
N LYS A 405 0.64 9.17 11.09
CA LYS A 405 1.24 8.77 9.82
C LYS A 405 0.29 7.95 8.95
N ALA A 406 -0.52 7.09 9.55
CA ALA A 406 -1.56 6.36 8.82
C ALA A 406 -2.55 7.32 8.15
N PHE A 407 -2.96 8.38 8.84
CA PHE A 407 -3.83 9.42 8.28
C PHE A 407 -3.15 10.21 7.15
N GLU A 408 -1.87 10.56 7.30
CA GLU A 408 -1.09 11.22 6.25
C GLU A 408 -1.02 10.37 4.97
N VAL A 409 -0.75 9.08 5.10
CA VAL A 409 -0.73 8.14 3.96
C VAL A 409 -2.11 8.09 3.29
N LEU A 410 -3.20 7.91 4.06
CA LEU A 410 -4.56 7.92 3.53
C LEU A 410 -4.88 9.21 2.77
N SER A 411 -4.41 10.35 3.27
CA SER A 411 -4.61 11.65 2.63
C SER A 411 -3.86 11.75 1.30
N GLY A 412 -2.61 11.27 1.25
CA GLY A 412 -1.79 11.26 0.04
C GLY A 412 -2.34 10.32 -1.03
N MET A 413 -2.88 9.17 -0.64
CA MET A 413 -3.45 8.19 -1.57
C MET A 413 -4.65 8.72 -2.37
N LYS A 414 -5.38 9.72 -1.86
CA LYS A 414 -6.51 10.33 -2.58
C LYS A 414 -6.15 10.93 -3.93
N THR A 415 -4.89 11.30 -4.13
CA THR A 415 -4.39 11.92 -5.37
C THR A 415 -3.41 11.02 -6.13
N LEU A 416 -3.28 9.75 -5.72
CA LEU A 416 -2.29 8.82 -6.29
C LEU A 416 -2.38 8.71 -7.81
N GLU A 417 -3.57 8.46 -8.34
CA GLU A 417 -3.79 8.27 -9.79
C GLU A 417 -3.36 9.50 -10.58
N MET A 418 -3.79 10.69 -10.15
CA MET A 418 -3.47 11.96 -10.82
C MET A 418 -1.96 12.23 -10.82
N ARG A 419 -1.29 12.04 -9.67
CA ARG A 419 0.15 12.25 -9.53
C ARG A 419 0.94 11.24 -10.36
N MET A 420 0.61 9.95 -10.26
CA MET A 420 1.31 8.90 -11.00
C MET A 420 1.14 9.06 -12.51
N LEU A 421 -0.06 9.36 -12.99
CA LEU A 421 -0.30 9.60 -14.41
C LEU A 421 0.59 10.74 -14.93
N LYS A 422 0.58 11.89 -14.25
CA LYS A 422 1.40 13.06 -14.61
C LYS A 422 2.89 12.74 -14.59
N LYS A 423 3.37 12.10 -13.53
CA LYS A 423 4.80 11.71 -13.41
C LYS A 423 5.24 10.74 -14.50
N CYS A 424 4.42 9.75 -14.82
CA CYS A 424 4.73 8.81 -15.91
C CYS A 424 4.77 9.51 -17.28
N ILE A 425 3.88 10.47 -17.54
CA ILE A 425 3.91 11.31 -18.76
C ILE A 425 5.19 12.14 -18.79
N ASN A 426 5.51 12.84 -17.69
CA ASN A 426 6.73 13.63 -17.59
C ASN A 426 7.99 12.77 -17.78
N THR A 427 7.98 11.55 -17.26
CA THR A 427 9.07 10.58 -17.43
C THR A 427 9.28 10.23 -18.91
N LEU A 428 8.20 9.95 -19.65
CA LEU A 428 8.28 9.70 -21.09
C LEU A 428 8.85 10.89 -21.85
N ILE A 429 8.42 12.11 -21.51
CA ILE A 429 8.89 13.34 -22.15
C ILE A 429 10.37 13.54 -21.89
N LEU A 430 10.78 13.51 -20.62
CA LEU A 430 12.18 13.73 -20.23
C LEU A 430 13.11 12.67 -20.80
N ALA A 431 12.74 11.40 -20.73
CA ALA A 431 13.55 10.30 -21.25
C ALA A 431 13.70 10.39 -22.78
N ARG A 432 12.63 10.70 -23.52
CA ARG A 432 12.67 10.89 -24.98
C ARG A 432 13.49 12.11 -25.37
N TRP A 433 13.32 13.20 -24.65
CA TRP A 433 14.11 14.41 -24.87
C TRP A 433 15.60 14.17 -24.61
N LEU A 434 15.98 13.56 -23.49
CA LEU A 434 17.35 13.21 -23.16
C LEU A 434 17.97 12.25 -24.18
N ALA A 435 17.20 11.24 -24.61
CA ALA A 435 17.62 10.29 -25.65
C ALA A 435 17.76 10.91 -27.06
N SER A 436 17.32 12.16 -27.28
CA SER A 436 17.58 12.90 -28.52
C SER A 436 19.06 13.28 -28.67
N HIS A 437 19.79 13.36 -27.55
CA HIS A 437 21.22 13.68 -27.57
C HIS A 437 22.06 12.42 -27.81
N PRO A 438 22.98 12.41 -28.80
CA PRO A 438 23.71 11.19 -29.18
C PRO A 438 24.74 10.71 -28.13
N GLN A 439 25.11 11.57 -27.18
CA GLN A 439 26.12 11.27 -26.15
C GLN A 439 25.51 11.16 -24.74
N VAL A 440 24.19 11.18 -24.60
CA VAL A 440 23.50 10.91 -23.34
C VAL A 440 22.83 9.56 -23.46
N HIS A 441 23.24 8.63 -22.62
CA HIS A 441 22.62 7.32 -22.57
C HIS A 441 21.47 7.35 -21.56
N VAL A 442 20.30 6.87 -21.96
CA VAL A 442 19.09 6.76 -21.13
C VAL A 442 18.81 5.29 -20.90
N SER A 443 18.88 4.84 -19.64
CA SER A 443 18.57 3.48 -19.22
C SER A 443 17.23 3.45 -18.49
N GLY A 444 16.41 2.48 -18.85
CA GLY A 444 15.09 2.24 -18.29
C GLY A 444 13.99 2.17 -19.37
N PRO A 445 12.83 1.59 -19.03
CA PRO A 445 11.77 1.26 -20.00
C PRO A 445 11.09 2.47 -20.64
N ALA A 446 11.33 3.67 -20.13
CA ALA A 446 10.89 4.92 -20.79
C ALA A 446 11.57 5.16 -22.15
N SER A 447 12.73 4.55 -22.39
CA SER A 447 13.42 4.54 -23.67
C SER A 447 12.93 3.37 -24.53
N PRO A 448 12.41 3.61 -25.76
CA PRO A 448 12.01 2.51 -26.65
C PRO A 448 13.18 1.61 -27.09
N ARG A 449 14.42 2.05 -26.87
CA ARG A 449 15.64 1.28 -27.20
C ARG A 449 16.08 0.38 -26.05
N ASP A 450 15.52 0.55 -24.87
CA ASP A 450 15.83 -0.27 -23.71
C ASP A 450 15.20 -1.66 -23.86
N PRO A 451 15.94 -2.75 -23.63
CA PRO A 451 15.42 -4.11 -23.77
C PRO A 451 14.24 -4.40 -22.84
N ASN A 452 14.08 -3.64 -21.75
CA ASN A 452 12.98 -3.79 -20.81
C ASN A 452 11.68 -3.10 -21.26
N HIS A 453 11.72 -2.33 -22.34
CA HIS A 453 10.55 -1.60 -22.85
C HIS A 453 9.35 -2.53 -23.14
N GLU A 454 9.60 -3.70 -23.74
CA GLU A 454 8.55 -4.67 -24.06
C GLU A 454 7.88 -5.28 -22.81
N ILE A 455 8.68 -5.60 -21.80
CA ILE A 455 8.16 -6.13 -20.52
C ILE A 455 7.30 -5.06 -19.84
N CYS A 456 7.78 -3.82 -19.78
CA CYS A 456 7.03 -2.68 -19.25
C CYS A 456 5.71 -2.48 -20.02
N ALA A 457 5.76 -2.44 -21.37
CA ALA A 457 4.58 -2.25 -22.21
C ALA A 457 3.49 -3.31 -21.97
N ARG A 458 3.87 -4.53 -21.63
CA ARG A 458 2.96 -5.65 -21.36
C ARG A 458 2.39 -5.66 -19.95
N LEU A 459 3.17 -5.26 -18.95
CA LEU A 459 2.85 -5.47 -17.54
C LEU A 459 2.31 -4.23 -16.83
N SER A 460 2.71 -3.03 -17.27
CA SER A 460 2.28 -1.79 -16.62
C SER A 460 0.97 -1.24 -17.20
N TYR A 461 0.30 -0.43 -16.39
CA TYR A 461 -0.90 0.28 -16.82
C TYR A 461 -0.60 1.16 -18.04
N LEU A 462 -1.31 0.94 -19.14
CA LEU A 462 -1.14 1.59 -20.45
C LEU A 462 0.29 1.47 -21.03
N GLY A 463 1.11 0.55 -20.55
CA GLY A 463 2.52 0.45 -20.95
C GLY A 463 3.37 1.63 -20.47
N LEU A 464 2.93 2.35 -19.41
CA LEU A 464 3.64 3.49 -18.88
C LEU A 464 4.88 3.06 -18.09
N PRO A 465 6.02 3.76 -18.22
CA PRO A 465 7.18 3.52 -17.36
C PRO A 465 6.90 4.00 -15.94
N SER A 466 7.64 3.47 -14.96
CA SER A 466 7.69 4.06 -13.64
C SER A 466 8.30 5.47 -13.69
N PRO A 467 8.00 6.36 -12.72
CA PRO A 467 8.56 7.71 -12.69
C PRO A 467 10.04 7.73 -12.26
N LEU A 468 10.82 6.80 -12.81
CA LEU A 468 12.20 6.55 -12.44
C LEU A 468 12.99 6.03 -13.63
N PHE A 469 14.14 6.63 -13.92
CA PHE A 469 15.09 6.18 -14.92
C PHE A 469 16.49 6.71 -14.61
N THR A 470 17.50 6.27 -15.34
CA THR A 470 18.87 6.77 -15.20
C THR A 470 19.40 7.31 -16.52
N ILE A 471 20.35 8.23 -16.39
CA ILE A 471 21.16 8.70 -17.51
C ILE A 471 22.63 8.58 -17.15
N ASP A 472 23.50 8.45 -18.15
CA ASP A 472 24.94 8.59 -17.99
C ASP A 472 25.56 9.39 -19.14
N PHE A 473 26.79 9.86 -18.90
CA PHE A 473 27.55 10.70 -19.81
C PHE A 473 28.88 10.06 -20.23
N GLU A 474 29.06 8.75 -20.09
CA GLU A 474 30.30 8.08 -20.49
C GLU A 474 30.65 8.36 -21.95
N SER A 475 29.66 8.34 -22.85
CA SER A 475 29.84 8.66 -24.28
C SER A 475 30.18 10.11 -24.55
N ALA A 476 29.96 11.02 -23.61
CA ALA A 476 30.35 12.43 -23.73
C ALA A 476 31.78 12.67 -23.28
N GLY A 477 32.38 11.70 -22.58
CA GLY A 477 33.76 11.78 -22.10
C GLY A 477 33.98 12.87 -21.05
N LEU A 478 32.98 13.19 -20.25
CA LEU A 478 33.08 14.18 -19.18
C LEU A 478 34.14 13.72 -18.16
N ASP A 479 35.06 14.61 -17.84
CA ASP A 479 35.91 14.39 -16.71
C ASP A 479 35.14 14.54 -15.39
N ARG A 480 35.74 14.09 -14.31
CA ARG A 480 35.08 14.09 -12.99
C ARG A 480 34.70 15.50 -12.54
N MET A 481 35.54 16.49 -12.76
CA MET A 481 35.30 17.88 -12.35
C MET A 481 34.13 18.51 -13.11
N THR A 482 34.03 18.26 -14.41
CA THR A 482 32.95 18.73 -15.26
C THR A 482 31.62 18.06 -14.85
N PHE A 483 31.66 16.76 -14.59
CA PHE A 483 30.47 16.03 -14.12
C PHE A 483 29.98 16.52 -12.75
N GLU A 484 30.90 16.67 -11.77
CA GLU A 484 30.56 17.16 -10.43
C GLU A 484 29.99 18.58 -10.50
N ARG A 485 30.62 19.48 -11.27
CA ARG A 485 30.10 20.83 -11.49
C ARG A 485 28.69 20.83 -12.11
N PHE A 486 28.44 19.95 -13.09
CA PHE A 486 27.12 19.81 -13.70
C PHE A 486 26.11 19.30 -12.68
N PHE A 487 26.42 18.19 -12.00
CA PHE A 487 25.54 17.58 -11.02
C PHE A 487 25.17 18.56 -9.89
N ASP A 488 26.16 19.23 -9.30
CA ASP A 488 25.95 20.20 -8.21
C ASP A 488 25.11 21.40 -8.64
N SER A 489 25.17 21.78 -9.92
CA SER A 489 24.41 22.90 -10.48
C SER A 489 22.98 22.57 -10.86
N LEU A 490 22.54 21.31 -10.78
CA LEU A 490 21.16 20.91 -11.06
C LEU A 490 20.15 21.43 -10.02
N SER A 491 20.62 21.70 -8.79
CA SER A 491 19.76 22.30 -7.74
C SER A 491 19.54 23.80 -8.02
N PRO A 492 18.34 24.37 -7.71
CA PRO A 492 17.26 23.77 -6.93
C PRO A 492 16.19 23.03 -7.76
N MET A 493 16.17 23.13 -9.09
CA MET A 493 15.13 22.53 -9.91
C MET A 493 15.13 20.99 -9.79
N PHE A 494 16.31 20.38 -9.85
CA PHE A 494 16.49 18.96 -9.57
C PHE A 494 17.04 18.79 -8.15
N GLY A 495 16.18 18.38 -7.22
CA GLY A 495 16.59 18.26 -5.81
C GLY A 495 17.61 17.13 -5.60
N HIS A 496 18.73 17.41 -4.93
CA HIS A 496 19.71 16.41 -4.52
C HIS A 496 19.19 15.65 -3.29
N GLN A 497 18.42 14.57 -3.50
CA GLN A 497 17.79 13.84 -2.39
C GLN A 497 17.91 12.33 -2.58
N VAL A 498 18.18 11.63 -1.48
CA VAL A 498 18.29 10.16 -1.43
C VAL A 498 16.94 9.45 -1.34
N THR A 499 15.91 10.06 -1.90
CA THR A 499 14.54 9.52 -1.92
C THR A 499 13.96 9.50 -3.33
N LEU A 500 12.67 9.18 -3.45
CA LEU A 500 11.86 9.24 -4.67
C LEU A 500 10.39 9.34 -4.28
N GLY A 501 9.51 9.61 -5.25
CA GLY A 501 8.06 9.55 -5.04
C GLY A 501 7.44 10.84 -4.48
N GLN A 502 8.18 11.95 -4.42
CA GLN A 502 7.67 13.26 -4.03
C GLN A 502 7.10 14.03 -5.23
N GLY A 503 6.44 15.17 -4.97
CA GLY A 503 5.93 16.04 -6.02
C GLY A 503 7.01 16.73 -6.85
N ASN A 504 8.22 16.91 -6.31
CA ASN A 504 9.36 17.49 -7.01
C ASN A 504 10.29 16.43 -7.61
N THR A 505 10.90 16.77 -8.73
CA THR A 505 11.93 15.94 -9.37
C THR A 505 13.22 15.93 -8.54
N VAL A 506 13.72 14.74 -8.25
CA VAL A 506 14.92 14.56 -7.45
C VAL A 506 15.95 13.70 -8.18
N VAL A 507 17.21 14.03 -7.95
CA VAL A 507 18.36 13.36 -8.57
C VAL A 507 19.31 12.82 -7.51
N LEU A 508 19.96 11.73 -7.84
CA LEU A 508 21.08 11.23 -7.06
C LEU A 508 22.09 10.50 -7.97
N CYS A 509 23.32 10.44 -7.51
CA CYS A 509 24.35 9.61 -8.14
C CYS A 509 24.40 8.27 -7.39
N PRO A 510 23.91 7.16 -7.99
CA PRO A 510 23.80 5.88 -7.29
C PRO A 510 25.15 5.37 -6.78
N ALA A 511 26.23 5.55 -7.54
CA ALA A 511 27.57 5.14 -7.16
C ALA A 511 28.10 5.82 -5.88
N LEU A 512 27.59 7.03 -5.56
CA LEU A 512 27.99 7.79 -4.36
C LEU A 512 27.00 7.64 -3.20
N THR A 513 25.84 7.02 -3.42
CA THR A 513 24.74 7.03 -2.46
C THR A 513 24.14 5.64 -2.23
N SER A 514 23.10 5.31 -2.98
CA SER A 514 22.29 4.08 -2.74
C SER A 514 23.02 2.77 -3.06
N HIS A 515 24.14 2.83 -3.78
CA HIS A 515 24.96 1.69 -4.18
C HIS A 515 26.44 1.90 -3.87
N SER A 516 26.76 2.82 -2.95
CA SER A 516 28.15 3.16 -2.55
C SER A 516 28.92 1.99 -1.92
N GLU A 517 28.22 1.00 -1.40
CA GLU A 517 28.79 -0.20 -0.80
C GLU A 517 29.23 -1.26 -1.85
N LEU A 518 28.80 -1.09 -3.11
CA LEU A 518 29.17 -2.03 -4.17
C LEU A 518 30.60 -1.77 -4.65
N SER A 519 31.32 -2.87 -4.97
CA SER A 519 32.61 -2.77 -5.63
C SER A 519 32.46 -2.15 -7.04
N PRO A 520 33.54 -1.58 -7.62
CA PRO A 520 33.49 -1.05 -8.98
C PRO A 520 33.01 -2.07 -10.03
N ASP A 521 33.33 -3.36 -9.85
CA ASP A 521 32.87 -4.42 -10.74
C ASP A 521 31.37 -4.71 -10.55
N ALA A 522 30.90 -4.68 -9.31
CA ALA A 522 29.49 -4.86 -9.00
C ALA A 522 28.64 -3.68 -9.49
N LEU A 523 29.15 -2.44 -9.40
CA LEU A 523 28.50 -1.27 -9.99
C LEU A 523 28.36 -1.41 -11.50
N ARG A 524 29.43 -1.80 -12.20
CA ARG A 524 29.39 -2.05 -13.65
C ARG A 524 28.39 -3.17 -14.01
N ALA A 525 28.39 -4.24 -13.24
CA ALA A 525 27.43 -5.34 -13.44
C ALA A 525 25.97 -4.90 -13.23
N ALA A 526 25.74 -3.91 -12.36
CA ALA A 526 24.44 -3.28 -12.14
C ALA A 526 24.11 -2.17 -13.16
N GLY A 527 24.96 -1.93 -14.19
CA GLY A 527 24.76 -0.86 -15.17
C GLY A 527 24.94 0.54 -14.60
N ILE A 528 25.71 0.69 -13.54
CA ILE A 528 25.96 1.98 -12.86
C ILE A 528 27.37 2.45 -13.16
N ALA A 529 27.48 3.48 -14.02
CA ALA A 529 28.72 4.20 -14.31
C ALA A 529 29.02 5.26 -13.24
N PRO A 530 30.27 5.73 -13.15
CA PRO A 530 30.61 6.84 -12.25
C PRO A 530 29.82 8.14 -12.53
N THR A 531 29.37 8.33 -13.77
CA THR A 531 28.58 9.49 -14.22
C THR A 531 27.08 9.20 -14.29
N THR A 532 26.63 8.09 -13.75
CA THR A 532 25.19 7.73 -13.74
C THR A 532 24.44 8.64 -12.78
N ILE A 533 23.40 9.28 -13.28
CA ILE A 533 22.42 10.05 -12.50
C ILE A 533 21.08 9.33 -12.56
N ARG A 534 20.52 8.98 -11.40
CA ARG A 534 19.12 8.55 -11.26
C ARG A 534 18.23 9.78 -11.22
N ILE A 535 17.19 9.81 -12.04
CA ILE A 535 16.17 10.85 -12.06
C ILE A 535 14.86 10.22 -11.58
N ALA A 536 14.34 10.69 -10.45
CA ALA A 536 12.99 10.39 -10.00
C ALA A 536 12.11 11.60 -10.31
N VAL A 537 11.18 11.41 -11.24
CA VAL A 537 10.43 12.51 -11.87
C VAL A 537 9.26 12.93 -11.00
N GLY A 538 9.07 14.24 -10.88
CA GLY A 538 8.00 14.89 -10.13
C GLY A 538 6.85 15.40 -11.02
N ASP A 539 6.10 16.34 -10.43
CA ASP A 539 4.87 16.91 -11.01
C ASP A 539 5.10 18.27 -11.69
N GLU A 540 6.34 18.73 -11.84
CA GLU A 540 6.68 20.00 -12.47
C GLU A 540 6.26 20.04 -13.95
N ASP A 541 6.29 21.22 -14.54
CA ASP A 541 6.16 21.33 -16.01
C ASP A 541 7.43 20.77 -16.68
N PRO A 542 7.32 19.76 -17.55
CA PRO A 542 8.48 19.15 -18.18
C PRO A 542 9.28 20.12 -19.06
N ARG A 543 8.67 21.20 -19.58
CA ARG A 543 9.36 22.26 -20.33
C ARG A 543 10.31 23.03 -19.43
N GLU A 544 9.92 23.26 -18.18
CA GLU A 544 10.76 23.94 -17.21
C GLU A 544 11.93 23.07 -16.79
N LEU A 545 11.70 21.79 -16.54
CA LEU A 545 12.77 20.81 -16.24
C LEU A 545 13.77 20.75 -17.40
N ILE A 546 13.30 20.70 -18.66
CA ILE A 546 14.16 20.72 -19.86
C ILE A 546 14.97 22.02 -19.94
N ARG A 547 14.33 23.17 -19.74
CA ARG A 547 14.97 24.49 -19.79
C ARG A 547 16.09 24.59 -18.76
N ASP A 548 15.82 24.19 -17.52
CA ASP A 548 16.81 24.28 -16.44
C ASP A 548 17.96 23.28 -16.63
N PHE A 549 17.67 22.07 -17.12
CA PHE A 549 18.72 21.12 -17.49
C PHE A 549 19.64 21.69 -18.57
N LEU A 550 19.08 22.29 -19.63
CA LEU A 550 19.85 22.93 -20.71
C LEU A 550 20.69 24.10 -20.20
N ALA A 551 20.12 24.94 -19.34
CA ALA A 551 20.83 26.08 -18.76
C ALA A 551 22.03 25.59 -17.92
N THR A 552 21.81 24.57 -17.09
CA THR A 552 22.86 23.95 -16.27
C THR A 552 23.94 23.28 -17.14
N ALA A 553 23.54 22.50 -18.14
CA ALA A 553 24.48 21.84 -19.05
C ALA A 553 25.32 22.86 -19.87
N ARG A 554 24.68 23.96 -20.30
CA ARG A 554 25.40 25.05 -21.01
C ARG A 554 26.45 25.67 -20.11
N LEU A 555 26.12 25.90 -18.86
CA LEU A 555 27.08 26.52 -17.90
C LEU A 555 28.20 25.55 -17.52
N ALA A 556 27.89 24.30 -17.31
CA ALA A 556 28.80 23.33 -16.72
C ALA A 556 29.53 22.44 -17.74
N ILE A 557 28.90 22.11 -18.86
CA ILE A 557 29.41 21.12 -19.84
C ILE A 557 29.95 21.80 -21.12
N ASP A 558 29.24 22.79 -21.70
CA ASP A 558 29.63 23.39 -22.98
C ASP A 558 31.01 24.02 -22.94
N ALA A 559 31.52 24.41 -21.76
CA ALA A 559 32.86 24.94 -21.59
C ALA A 559 33.95 23.90 -21.94
N ASP A 560 33.73 22.64 -21.60
CA ASP A 560 34.69 21.56 -21.78
C ASP A 560 34.34 20.66 -23.00
N VAL A 561 33.07 20.62 -23.38
CA VAL A 561 32.54 19.89 -24.55
C VAL A 561 31.75 20.88 -25.43
N PRO A 562 32.39 21.67 -26.29
CA PRO A 562 31.76 22.72 -27.06
C PRO A 562 30.59 22.22 -27.92
N GLY A 563 29.44 22.90 -27.80
CA GLY A 563 28.22 22.57 -28.56
C GLY A 563 27.48 21.33 -28.06
N PHE A 564 27.77 20.84 -26.86
CA PHE A 564 27.05 19.73 -26.25
C PHE A 564 25.55 20.03 -26.21
N THR A 565 25.12 21.15 -25.62
CA THR A 565 23.71 21.52 -25.47
C THR A 565 22.99 21.72 -26.80
N GLY A 566 23.69 22.05 -27.88
CA GLY A 566 23.11 22.24 -29.20
C GLY A 566 22.65 20.95 -29.90
N LYS A 567 22.95 19.79 -29.32
CA LYS A 567 22.59 18.49 -29.91
C LYS A 567 21.25 17.95 -29.38
N PHE A 568 20.66 18.58 -28.35
CA PHE A 568 19.33 18.23 -27.86
C PHE A 568 18.23 18.75 -28.79
N LEU A 569 17.09 18.07 -28.74
CA LEU A 569 15.86 18.60 -29.35
C LEU A 569 15.53 19.96 -28.72
N ALA A 570 15.21 20.96 -29.55
CA ALA A 570 15.03 22.33 -29.09
C ALA A 570 13.83 23.03 -29.74
N GLY A 571 13.42 24.15 -29.16
CA GLY A 571 12.36 25.04 -29.67
C GLY A 571 11.02 24.34 -29.86
N PRO A 572 10.32 24.62 -31.00
CA PRO A 572 8.97 24.07 -31.21
C PRO A 572 8.88 22.55 -31.19
N ALA A 573 9.99 21.85 -31.42
CA ALA A 573 9.99 20.38 -31.36
C ALA A 573 9.87 19.85 -29.91
N VAL A 574 10.30 20.62 -28.91
CA VAL A 574 10.05 20.30 -27.48
C VAL A 574 8.56 20.46 -27.18
N ASP A 575 7.94 21.56 -27.62
CA ASP A 575 6.51 21.78 -27.43
C ASP A 575 5.68 20.66 -28.07
N GLN A 576 6.03 20.29 -29.32
CA GLN A 576 5.38 19.18 -30.02
C GLN A 576 5.51 17.85 -29.24
N LEU A 577 6.71 17.52 -28.74
CA LEU A 577 6.94 16.31 -27.93
C LEU A 577 6.06 16.30 -26.69
N VAL A 578 5.97 17.44 -25.99
CA VAL A 578 5.15 17.56 -24.77
C VAL A 578 3.68 17.40 -25.11
N ASP A 579 3.17 18.18 -26.06
CA ASP A 579 1.75 18.19 -26.41
C ASP A 579 1.29 16.83 -26.94
N ASP A 580 2.03 16.21 -27.85
CA ASP A 580 1.71 14.89 -28.38
C ASP A 580 1.68 13.83 -27.29
N THR A 581 2.65 13.85 -26.37
CA THR A 581 2.72 12.86 -25.29
C THR A 581 1.54 13.02 -24.31
N TYR A 582 1.22 14.25 -23.92
CA TYR A 582 0.07 14.51 -23.04
C TYR A 582 -1.25 14.10 -23.70
N VAL A 583 -1.48 14.51 -24.94
CA VAL A 583 -2.72 14.20 -25.68
C VAL A 583 -2.89 12.70 -25.87
N ASP A 584 -1.84 11.99 -26.29
CA ASP A 584 -1.90 10.55 -26.50
C ASP A 584 -2.22 9.80 -25.21
N ILE A 585 -1.47 10.04 -24.14
CA ILE A 585 -1.64 9.29 -22.88
C ILE A 585 -2.99 9.61 -22.22
N HIS A 586 -3.43 10.88 -22.22
CA HIS A 586 -4.76 11.21 -21.68
C HIS A 586 -5.89 10.58 -22.49
N ARG A 587 -5.77 10.51 -23.81
CA ARG A 587 -6.74 9.80 -24.65
C ARG A 587 -6.81 8.32 -24.30
N ARG A 588 -5.66 7.67 -24.18
CA ARG A 588 -5.56 6.24 -23.82
C ARG A 588 -6.09 6.00 -22.40
N HIS A 589 -5.76 6.88 -21.46
CA HIS A 589 -6.25 6.81 -20.08
C HIS A 589 -7.78 6.93 -20.03
N THR A 590 -8.36 7.91 -20.74
CA THR A 590 -9.82 8.07 -20.82
C THR A 590 -10.50 6.86 -21.47
N ALA A 591 -9.88 6.29 -22.51
CA ALA A 591 -10.42 5.10 -23.17
C ALA A 591 -10.39 3.84 -22.31
N ALA A 592 -9.46 3.77 -21.34
CA ALA A 592 -9.33 2.66 -20.39
C ALA A 592 -10.26 2.77 -19.18
N GLN A 593 -10.90 3.93 -18.97
CA GLN A 593 -11.86 4.09 -17.88
C GLN A 593 -13.17 3.34 -18.18
N PRO A 594 -13.87 2.81 -17.15
CA PRO A 594 -15.17 2.18 -17.30
C PRO A 594 -16.15 3.15 -17.99
N ARG A 595 -16.91 2.65 -18.95
CA ARG A 595 -17.96 3.43 -19.59
C ARG A 595 -19.20 3.50 -18.70
N PHE A 596 -20.02 4.53 -18.89
CA PHE A 596 -21.26 4.70 -18.12
C PHE A 596 -22.14 3.44 -18.15
N ALA A 597 -22.28 2.79 -19.33
CA ALA A 597 -23.02 1.55 -19.46
C ALA A 597 -22.43 0.36 -18.67
N ASP A 598 -21.12 0.37 -18.38
CA ASP A 598 -20.46 -0.67 -17.60
C ASP A 598 -20.65 -0.44 -16.08
N ILE A 599 -20.78 0.85 -15.67
CA ILE A 599 -21.00 1.25 -14.27
C ILE A 599 -22.47 1.02 -13.88
N CYS A 600 -23.40 1.17 -14.83
CA CYS A 600 -24.85 1.05 -14.60
C CYS A 600 -25.41 -0.35 -14.94
N ARG A 601 -24.56 -1.36 -15.07
CA ARG A 601 -25.06 -2.74 -15.16
C ARG A 601 -25.47 -3.19 -13.75
N ASP A 602 -26.79 -3.08 -13.52
CA ASP A 602 -27.46 -3.68 -12.35
C ASP A 602 -27.40 -5.21 -12.39
#